data_c1a15e47488f2351033de28a67e07b63
#
_entry.id   c1a15e47488f2351033de28a67e07b63
#
_cell.length_a   1.000
_cell.length_b   1.000
_cell.length_c   1.000
_cell.angle_alpha   90.00
_cell.angle_beta   90.00
_cell.angle_gamma   90.00
#
_symmetry.space_group_name_H-M   'P 1'
#
loop_
_entity.id
_entity.type
_entity.pdbx_description
1 polymer ?
#
loop_
_entity_poly.entity_id
_entity_poly.type
_entity_poly.pdbx_seq_one_letter_code
_entity_poly.pdbx_strand_id
1 'polypeptide(L)'
;MLPRVRKLLPALLAFPLLNVNAVASSPTLDHIKATGAIRLAHRESSVPFSYLDANGKPIGYSMDLCMRLVDAIRDNLKRPDLKVQYLQVTPATRMDAIMSGKADLECASTNNARERREKVAFTIPHYIANGRMLVKTASGIHQLEDLRGKTVVSTRGSANGNLVRQLSEAGGLGITVVETGDHGESFAMLAEGKAQAFAMDDVLLAGMKANTKNPADYAIVGKTQQVVPYAIMLSKNDPEFKKLIDAAMSRLMEDGEAERLYKKWFQQPIPPNNVNLGIPMSLLLRDSFRYPTDNAGN
;
A
#
# COMPACT_ATOMS: atom_id res chain seq x y z
N MET A 1 -73.86 -45.02 -35.43
CA MET A 1 -73.70 -44.10 -34.30
C MET A 1 -72.41 -44.39 -33.66
N LEU A 2 -71.38 -43.56 -33.89
CA LEU A 2 -70.03 -43.69 -33.27
C LEU A 2 -69.86 -42.59 -32.28
N PRO A 3 -69.28 -42.79 -31.04
CA PRO A 3 -69.09 -41.77 -30.04
C PRO A 3 -67.87 -40.94 -30.35
N ARG A 4 -68.02 -39.60 -30.25
CA ARG A 4 -66.95 -38.60 -30.32
C ARG A 4 -66.07 -38.64 -29.11
N VAL A 5 -64.79 -38.99 -29.25
CA VAL A 5 -63.75 -38.88 -28.21
C VAL A 5 -63.29 -37.39 -28.15
N ARG A 6 -63.57 -36.74 -27.07
CA ARG A 6 -63.01 -35.41 -26.70
C ARG A 6 -61.56 -35.57 -26.23
N LYS A 7 -60.63 -35.04 -27.02
CA LYS A 7 -59.23 -34.90 -26.60
C LYS A 7 -59.13 -33.73 -25.62
N LEU A 8 -58.79 -34.02 -24.37
CA LEU A 8 -58.36 -33.03 -23.38
C LEU A 8 -56.91 -32.64 -23.68
N LEU A 9 -56.66 -31.35 -24.00
CA LEU A 9 -55.33 -30.76 -24.06
C LEU A 9 -54.84 -30.49 -22.61
N PRO A 10 -53.61 -30.89 -22.25
CA PRO A 10 -53.04 -30.48 -20.96
C PRO A 10 -52.63 -28.99 -21.05
N ALA A 11 -53.16 -28.18 -20.15
CA ALA A 11 -52.72 -26.80 -19.94
C ALA A 11 -51.30 -26.81 -19.33
N LEU A 12 -50.30 -26.39 -20.11
CA LEU A 12 -48.95 -26.11 -19.57
C LEU A 12 -49.03 -24.85 -18.69
N LEU A 13 -48.93 -25.06 -17.40
CA LEU A 13 -48.70 -24.00 -16.44
C LEU A 13 -47.24 -23.52 -16.58
N ALA A 14 -47.06 -22.39 -17.27
CA ALA A 14 -45.78 -21.68 -17.30
C ALA A 14 -45.53 -21.03 -15.94
N PHE A 15 -44.62 -21.61 -15.12
CA PHE A 15 -44.10 -20.97 -13.94
C PHE A 15 -43.15 -19.83 -14.37
N PRO A 16 -43.36 -18.60 -13.91
CA PRO A 16 -42.38 -17.53 -14.13
C PRO A 16 -41.12 -17.87 -13.37
N LEU A 17 -39.99 -18.06 -14.06
CA LEU A 17 -38.67 -18.09 -13.48
C LEU A 17 -38.38 -16.69 -12.88
N LEU A 18 -38.58 -16.56 -11.58
CA LEU A 18 -38.07 -15.42 -10.84
C LEU A 18 -36.55 -15.46 -10.93
N ASN A 19 -35.97 -14.62 -11.80
CA ASN A 19 -34.55 -14.33 -11.76
C ASN A 19 -34.26 -13.60 -10.44
N VAL A 20 -33.94 -14.36 -9.40
CA VAL A 20 -33.32 -13.81 -8.21
C VAL A 20 -31.90 -13.41 -8.63
N ASN A 21 -31.71 -12.14 -8.92
CA ASN A 21 -30.37 -11.57 -9.01
C ASN A 21 -29.74 -11.79 -7.62
N ALA A 22 -28.92 -12.83 -7.50
CA ALA A 22 -28.09 -13.02 -6.32
C ALA A 22 -27.19 -11.78 -6.24
N VAL A 23 -27.45 -10.92 -5.28
CA VAL A 23 -26.50 -9.85 -4.93
C VAL A 23 -25.23 -10.56 -4.53
N ALA A 24 -24.14 -10.33 -5.27
CA ALA A 24 -22.87 -10.94 -4.94
C ALA A 24 -22.48 -10.56 -3.51
N SER A 25 -22.26 -11.57 -2.67
CA SER A 25 -21.94 -11.34 -1.26
C SER A 25 -20.48 -10.91 -1.10
N SER A 26 -20.23 -10.02 -0.15
CA SER A 26 -18.88 -9.62 0.25
C SER A 26 -18.62 -10.12 1.68
N PRO A 27 -17.83 -11.20 1.84
CA PRO A 27 -17.50 -11.72 3.16
C PRO A 27 -16.87 -10.67 4.09
N THR A 28 -16.08 -9.75 3.53
CA THR A 28 -15.47 -8.65 4.30
C THR A 28 -16.54 -7.67 4.82
N LEU A 29 -17.46 -7.23 3.96
CA LEU A 29 -18.56 -6.34 4.37
C LEU A 29 -19.50 -7.01 5.39
N ASP A 30 -19.79 -8.29 5.18
CA ASP A 30 -20.62 -9.08 6.12
C ASP A 30 -19.95 -9.17 7.49
N HIS A 31 -18.63 -9.43 7.53
CA HIS A 31 -17.85 -9.45 8.76
C HIS A 31 -17.83 -8.08 9.45
N ILE A 32 -17.56 -6.99 8.70
CA ILE A 32 -17.58 -5.61 9.23
C ILE A 32 -18.96 -5.28 9.82
N LYS A 33 -20.03 -5.63 9.12
CA LYS A 33 -21.41 -5.42 9.58
C LYS A 33 -21.72 -6.17 10.87
N ALA A 34 -21.27 -7.42 10.96
CA ALA A 34 -21.51 -8.30 12.11
C ALA A 34 -20.71 -7.86 13.34
N THR A 35 -19.46 -7.42 13.16
CA THR A 35 -18.56 -7.01 14.26
C THR A 35 -18.70 -5.55 14.66
N GLY A 36 -19.27 -4.71 13.79
CA GLY A 36 -19.37 -3.27 14.02
C GLY A 36 -17.99 -2.55 13.92
N ALA A 37 -16.99 -3.17 13.32
CA ALA A 37 -15.63 -2.62 13.25
C ALA A 37 -14.96 -2.88 11.89
N ILE A 38 -14.16 -1.91 11.44
CA ILE A 38 -13.26 -2.00 10.28
C ILE A 38 -11.83 -2.04 10.82
N ARG A 39 -11.03 -3.02 10.36
CA ARG A 39 -9.67 -3.26 10.84
C ARG A 39 -8.66 -2.77 9.82
N LEU A 40 -7.87 -1.75 10.20
CA LEU A 40 -6.83 -1.15 9.38
C LEU A 40 -5.44 -1.59 9.87
N ALA A 41 -4.70 -2.30 9.02
CA ALA A 41 -3.30 -2.57 9.27
C ALA A 41 -2.47 -1.33 8.93
N HIS A 42 -1.54 -0.97 9.84
CA HIS A 42 -0.69 0.22 9.72
C HIS A 42 0.77 -0.10 10.04
N ARG A 43 1.66 0.83 9.69
CA ARG A 43 3.10 0.75 9.98
C ARG A 43 3.48 1.68 11.12
N GLU A 44 4.67 1.45 11.66
CA GLU A 44 5.25 2.27 12.72
C GLU A 44 6.16 3.38 12.17
N SER A 45 6.87 3.14 11.08
CA SER A 45 7.96 4.01 10.62
C SER A 45 8.01 4.25 9.09
N SER A 46 6.87 4.20 8.40
CA SER A 46 6.78 4.47 6.94
C SER A 46 6.36 5.91 6.64
N VAL A 47 7.15 6.89 7.10
CA VAL A 47 6.90 8.33 6.84
C VAL A 47 7.03 8.63 5.34
N PRO A 48 6.07 9.36 4.73
CA PRO A 48 4.88 9.99 5.28
C PRO A 48 3.57 9.18 5.11
N PHE A 49 3.63 7.88 4.81
CA PHE A 49 2.45 7.07 4.43
C PHE A 49 1.70 6.51 5.63
N SER A 50 2.42 5.89 6.56
CA SER A 50 1.85 5.21 7.73
C SER A 50 2.91 5.12 8.82
N TYR A 51 2.72 5.87 9.90
CA TYR A 51 3.64 5.91 11.02
C TYR A 51 2.92 6.39 12.29
N LEU A 52 3.58 6.32 13.43
CA LEU A 52 3.01 6.73 14.70
C LEU A 52 3.34 8.19 14.99
N ASP A 53 2.33 8.95 15.45
CA ASP A 53 2.55 10.28 16.03
C ASP A 53 3.13 10.18 17.46
N ALA A 54 3.38 11.32 18.10
CA ALA A 54 3.91 11.39 19.47
C ALA A 54 3.01 10.72 20.54
N ASN A 55 1.73 10.51 20.22
CA ASN A 55 0.76 9.85 21.11
C ASN A 55 0.57 8.36 20.77
N GLY A 56 1.35 7.82 19.83
CA GLY A 56 1.22 6.45 19.35
C GLY A 56 0.02 6.22 18.43
N LYS A 57 -0.58 7.27 17.88
CA LYS A 57 -1.70 7.16 16.94
C LYS A 57 -1.17 6.98 15.51
N PRO A 58 -1.71 6.01 14.73
CA PRO A 58 -1.38 5.87 13.31
C PRO A 58 -1.82 7.08 12.50
N ILE A 59 -0.88 7.68 11.79
CA ILE A 59 -1.08 8.83 10.88
C ILE A 59 -0.35 8.62 9.58
N GLY A 60 -0.63 9.44 8.57
CA GLY A 60 0.07 9.44 7.29
C GLY A 60 -0.86 9.52 6.09
N TYR A 61 -0.27 9.65 4.92
CA TYR A 61 -0.99 9.78 3.66
C TYR A 61 -1.91 8.58 3.36
N SER A 62 -1.37 7.37 3.47
CA SER A 62 -2.16 6.15 3.27
C SER A 62 -3.20 5.95 4.37
N MET A 63 -2.92 6.39 5.60
CA MET A 63 -3.90 6.37 6.68
C MET A 63 -5.06 7.31 6.41
N ASP A 64 -4.80 8.55 5.94
CA ASP A 64 -5.85 9.49 5.57
C ASP A 64 -6.69 8.98 4.39
N LEU A 65 -6.06 8.39 3.37
CA LEU A 65 -6.80 7.74 2.27
C LEU A 65 -7.69 6.61 2.79
N CYS A 66 -7.17 5.72 3.64
CA CYS A 66 -7.96 4.65 4.22
C CYS A 66 -9.13 5.18 5.07
N MET A 67 -8.98 6.29 5.76
CA MET A 67 -10.10 6.90 6.48
C MET A 67 -11.23 7.35 5.53
N ARG A 68 -10.92 7.83 4.32
CA ARG A 68 -11.92 8.09 3.28
C ARG A 68 -12.58 6.81 2.76
N LEU A 69 -11.81 5.73 2.64
CA LEU A 69 -12.36 4.41 2.29
C LEU A 69 -13.28 3.87 3.40
N VAL A 70 -12.93 4.10 4.67
CA VAL A 70 -13.80 3.80 5.82
C VAL A 70 -15.13 4.54 5.73
N ASP A 71 -15.11 5.82 5.37
CA ASP A 71 -16.35 6.61 5.18
C ASP A 71 -17.19 6.00 4.04
N ALA A 72 -16.58 5.61 2.91
CA ALA A 72 -17.30 4.93 1.82
C ALA A 72 -17.90 3.57 2.25
N ILE A 73 -17.23 2.81 3.12
CA ILE A 73 -17.76 1.56 3.69
C ILE A 73 -18.95 1.86 4.60
N ARG A 74 -18.85 2.89 5.46
CA ARG A 74 -19.94 3.34 6.34
C ARG A 74 -21.18 3.71 5.55
N ASP A 75 -21.01 4.47 4.47
CA ASP A 75 -22.09 4.89 3.59
C ASP A 75 -22.75 3.71 2.87
N ASN A 76 -21.95 2.79 2.34
CA ASN A 76 -22.42 1.58 1.68
C ASN A 76 -23.26 0.70 2.62
N LEU A 77 -22.77 0.49 3.83
CA LEU A 77 -23.45 -0.33 4.85
C LEU A 77 -24.56 0.42 5.61
N LYS A 78 -24.70 1.74 5.40
CA LYS A 78 -25.57 2.64 6.19
C LYS A 78 -25.31 2.53 7.69
N ARG A 79 -24.04 2.44 8.07
CA ARG A 79 -23.56 2.25 9.43
C ARG A 79 -22.50 3.29 9.80
N PRO A 80 -22.90 4.54 10.11
CA PRO A 80 -21.98 5.60 10.51
C PRO A 80 -21.28 5.33 11.86
N ASP A 81 -21.83 4.42 12.65
CA ASP A 81 -21.35 4.01 13.96
C ASP A 81 -20.16 3.03 13.93
N LEU A 82 -19.80 2.49 12.74
CA LEU A 82 -18.69 1.55 12.62
C LEU A 82 -17.39 2.12 13.19
N LYS A 83 -16.76 1.35 14.09
CA LYS A 83 -15.50 1.70 14.72
C LYS A 83 -14.32 1.32 13.84
N VAL A 84 -13.23 2.07 13.97
CA VAL A 84 -11.94 1.70 13.36
C VAL A 84 -11.08 1.04 14.42
N GLN A 85 -10.53 -0.13 14.10
CA GLN A 85 -9.53 -0.83 14.89
C GLN A 85 -8.20 -0.81 14.12
N TYR A 86 -7.11 -0.61 14.83
CA TYR A 86 -5.78 -0.54 14.24
C TYR A 86 -4.97 -1.80 14.59
N LEU A 87 -4.27 -2.34 13.58
CA LEU A 87 -3.37 -3.48 13.71
C LEU A 87 -1.98 -3.08 13.22
N GLN A 88 -1.00 -3.01 14.11
CA GLN A 88 0.38 -2.75 13.71
C GLN A 88 0.97 -3.96 12.98
N VAL A 89 1.59 -3.70 11.83
CA VAL A 89 2.26 -4.71 10.99
C VAL A 89 3.64 -4.23 10.55
N THR A 90 4.50 -5.19 10.24
CA THR A 90 5.79 -4.97 9.58
C THR A 90 5.68 -5.27 8.07
N PRO A 91 6.68 -4.93 7.24
CA PRO A 91 6.69 -5.36 5.83
C PRO A 91 6.63 -6.88 5.66
N ALA A 92 7.12 -7.65 6.64
CA ALA A 92 7.10 -9.10 6.61
C ALA A 92 5.73 -9.70 6.98
N THR A 93 4.95 -9.04 7.87
CA THR A 93 3.70 -9.61 8.42
C THR A 93 2.43 -9.07 7.81
N ARG A 94 2.50 -7.95 7.05
CA ARG A 94 1.32 -7.26 6.49
C ARG A 94 0.47 -8.12 5.55
N MET A 95 1.10 -8.96 4.71
CA MET A 95 0.37 -9.85 3.80
C MET A 95 -0.42 -10.91 4.56
N ASP A 96 0.19 -11.52 5.58
CA ASP A 96 -0.47 -12.51 6.41
C ASP A 96 -1.65 -11.92 7.20
N ALA A 97 -1.54 -10.64 7.62
CA ALA A 97 -2.65 -9.94 8.28
C ALA A 97 -3.88 -9.82 7.38
N ILE A 98 -3.70 -9.54 6.09
CA ILE A 98 -4.79 -9.50 5.09
C ILE A 98 -5.29 -10.91 4.74
N MET A 99 -4.39 -11.84 4.40
CA MET A 99 -4.75 -13.19 3.99
C MET A 99 -5.51 -13.97 5.08
N SER A 100 -5.14 -13.74 6.34
CA SER A 100 -5.80 -14.38 7.50
C SER A 100 -7.06 -13.64 7.96
N GLY A 101 -7.43 -12.53 7.33
CA GLY A 101 -8.56 -11.70 7.74
C GLY A 101 -8.38 -11.02 9.10
N LYS A 102 -7.16 -10.83 9.59
CA LYS A 102 -6.87 -10.00 10.78
C LYS A 102 -7.01 -8.52 10.51
N ALA A 103 -6.85 -8.09 9.26
CA ALA A 103 -7.11 -6.75 8.80
C ALA A 103 -7.93 -6.77 7.51
N ASP A 104 -8.75 -5.75 7.32
CA ASP A 104 -9.61 -5.59 6.13
C ASP A 104 -8.88 -4.77 5.04
N LEU A 105 -8.09 -3.77 5.44
CA LEU A 105 -7.23 -2.96 4.57
C LEU A 105 -5.84 -2.81 5.18
N GLU A 106 -4.79 -2.82 4.36
CA GLU A 106 -3.44 -2.44 4.78
C GLU A 106 -3.09 -1.07 4.20
N CYS A 107 -2.92 -0.11 5.10
CA CYS A 107 -2.86 1.32 4.84
C CYS A 107 -1.42 1.83 4.98
N ALA A 108 -0.55 1.47 4.03
CA ALA A 108 0.87 1.80 4.14
C ALA A 108 1.54 2.07 2.79
N SER A 109 2.86 1.85 2.70
CA SER A 109 3.71 2.00 1.52
C SER A 109 3.95 0.66 0.84
N THR A 110 2.88 -0.07 0.51
CA THR A 110 3.04 -1.42 -0.05
C THR A 110 3.10 -1.39 -1.58
N ASN A 111 4.21 -1.92 -2.10
CA ASN A 111 4.42 -2.12 -3.53
C ASN A 111 3.39 -3.11 -4.10
N ASN A 112 2.63 -2.69 -5.11
CA ASN A 112 1.73 -3.52 -5.90
C ASN A 112 2.55 -4.34 -6.91
N ALA A 113 3.33 -5.31 -6.41
CA ALA A 113 4.15 -6.19 -7.23
C ALA A 113 3.37 -7.41 -7.71
N ARG A 114 3.77 -7.94 -8.90
CA ARG A 114 3.09 -9.07 -9.54
C ARG A 114 2.99 -10.29 -8.62
N GLU A 115 4.08 -10.68 -7.99
CA GLU A 115 4.15 -11.84 -7.08
C GLU A 115 3.28 -11.68 -5.84
N ARG A 116 2.99 -10.44 -5.41
CA ARG A 116 2.05 -10.18 -4.31
C ARG A 116 0.62 -10.29 -4.76
N ARG A 117 0.30 -9.89 -6.01
CA ARG A 117 -1.05 -10.04 -6.60
C ARG A 117 -1.50 -11.50 -6.73
N GLU A 118 -0.59 -12.44 -6.66
CA GLU A 118 -0.95 -13.86 -6.58
C GLU A 118 -1.68 -14.22 -5.28
N LYS A 119 -1.40 -13.50 -4.18
CA LYS A 119 -1.89 -13.79 -2.83
C LYS A 119 -2.92 -12.80 -2.29
N VAL A 120 -2.80 -11.53 -2.67
CA VAL A 120 -3.64 -10.42 -2.19
C VAL A 120 -4.12 -9.58 -3.37
N ALA A 121 -5.10 -8.71 -3.14
CA ALA A 121 -5.52 -7.68 -4.08
C ALA A 121 -4.99 -6.31 -3.67
N PHE A 122 -4.95 -5.40 -4.62
CA PHE A 122 -4.52 -4.02 -4.44
C PHE A 122 -5.53 -3.07 -5.07
N THR A 123 -5.65 -1.88 -4.51
CA THR A 123 -6.40 -0.77 -5.12
C THR A 123 -5.64 -0.17 -6.30
N ILE A 124 -6.26 0.82 -6.92
CA ILE A 124 -5.58 1.78 -7.79
C ILE A 124 -4.38 2.37 -7.04
N PRO A 125 -3.19 2.48 -7.68
CA PRO A 125 -2.01 3.05 -7.03
C PRO A 125 -2.23 4.49 -6.58
N HIS A 126 -1.82 4.81 -5.36
CA HIS A 126 -1.93 6.14 -4.77
C HIS A 126 -0.59 6.89 -4.69
N TYR A 127 0.52 6.22 -4.99
CA TYR A 127 1.85 6.81 -5.06
C TYR A 127 2.75 6.00 -6.01
N ILE A 128 3.78 6.65 -6.57
CA ILE A 128 4.80 6.00 -7.40
C ILE A 128 6.16 6.40 -6.85
N ALA A 129 6.85 5.41 -6.26
CA ALA A 129 8.17 5.54 -5.68
C ALA A 129 9.27 4.97 -6.59
N ASN A 130 10.53 5.21 -6.22
CA ASN A 130 11.70 4.66 -6.90
C ASN A 130 12.64 4.02 -5.88
N GLY A 131 13.12 2.82 -6.17
CA GLY A 131 14.16 2.18 -5.35
C GLY A 131 15.48 2.95 -5.44
N ARG A 132 16.05 3.35 -4.30
CA ARG A 132 17.28 4.13 -4.16
C ARG A 132 18.10 3.68 -2.95
N MET A 133 19.14 4.42 -2.63
CA MET A 133 19.98 4.16 -1.44
C MET A 133 20.18 5.43 -0.64
N LEU A 134 20.12 5.33 0.68
CA LEU A 134 20.54 6.37 1.62
C LEU A 134 21.93 6.04 2.15
N VAL A 135 22.81 7.01 2.15
CA VAL A 135 24.19 6.91 2.66
C VAL A 135 24.52 8.09 3.56
N LYS A 136 25.57 7.98 4.37
CA LYS A 136 26.16 9.16 5.01
C LYS A 136 26.83 10.02 3.95
N THR A 137 26.61 11.33 3.95
CA THR A 137 27.19 12.28 2.99
C THR A 137 28.73 12.20 2.98
N ALA A 138 29.33 12.01 4.15
CA ALA A 138 30.78 11.89 4.28
C ALA A 138 31.35 10.55 3.76
N SER A 139 30.51 9.61 3.32
CA SER A 139 30.98 8.28 2.88
C SER A 139 31.65 8.27 1.53
N GLY A 140 31.43 9.29 0.69
CA GLY A 140 31.88 9.33 -0.71
C GLY A 140 31.17 8.32 -1.63
N ILE A 141 30.09 7.68 -1.17
CA ILE A 141 29.31 6.74 -1.96
C ILE A 141 28.28 7.49 -2.79
N HIS A 142 28.26 7.28 -4.11
CA HIS A 142 27.35 7.93 -5.05
C HIS A 142 26.51 6.96 -5.87
N GLN A 143 26.96 5.72 -6.03
CA GLN A 143 26.34 4.70 -6.86
C GLN A 143 26.56 3.28 -6.27
N LEU A 144 25.90 2.28 -6.86
CA LEU A 144 25.93 0.91 -6.35
C LEU A 144 27.35 0.31 -6.37
N GLU A 145 28.12 0.64 -7.39
CA GLU A 145 29.49 0.14 -7.60
C GLU A 145 30.45 0.56 -6.47
N ASP A 146 30.21 1.71 -5.84
CA ASP A 146 30.99 2.23 -4.70
C ASP A 146 30.79 1.40 -3.41
N LEU A 147 29.77 0.52 -3.43
CA LEU A 147 29.44 -0.40 -2.33
C LEU A 147 30.14 -1.75 -2.46
N ARG A 148 31.04 -1.95 -3.42
CA ARG A 148 31.83 -3.19 -3.57
C ARG A 148 32.45 -3.64 -2.24
N GLY A 149 32.15 -4.89 -1.84
CA GLY A 149 32.63 -5.50 -0.61
C GLY A 149 32.07 -4.89 0.68
N LYS A 150 31.08 -4.00 0.59
CA LYS A 150 30.49 -3.29 1.76
C LYS A 150 29.19 -3.93 2.20
N THR A 151 28.69 -3.48 3.37
CA THR A 151 27.40 -3.90 3.91
C THR A 151 26.32 -2.91 3.53
N VAL A 152 25.22 -3.43 2.97
CA VAL A 152 23.97 -2.69 2.71
C VAL A 152 22.87 -3.25 3.60
N VAL A 153 22.16 -2.39 4.33
CA VAL A 153 20.98 -2.80 5.08
C VAL A 153 19.72 -2.60 4.25
N SER A 154 18.74 -3.47 4.42
CA SER A 154 17.38 -3.33 3.91
C SER A 154 16.39 -3.84 4.94
N THR A 155 15.10 -3.61 4.74
CA THR A 155 14.07 -4.09 5.66
C THR A 155 13.49 -5.40 5.13
N ARG A 156 13.41 -6.40 6.00
CA ARG A 156 12.83 -7.72 5.67
C ARG A 156 11.40 -7.56 5.15
N GLY A 157 11.08 -8.26 4.06
CA GLY A 157 9.77 -8.16 3.39
C GLY A 157 9.63 -6.93 2.47
N SER A 158 10.67 -6.08 2.30
CA SER A 158 10.76 -5.14 1.20
C SER A 158 11.41 -5.81 -0.04
N ALA A 159 11.15 -5.27 -1.23
CA ALA A 159 11.77 -5.77 -2.46
C ALA A 159 13.23 -5.33 -2.62
N ASN A 160 13.63 -4.25 -1.94
CA ASN A 160 14.91 -3.57 -2.19
C ASN A 160 16.13 -4.43 -1.80
N GLY A 161 16.04 -5.25 -0.74
CA GLY A 161 17.13 -6.14 -0.35
C GLY A 161 17.45 -7.18 -1.42
N ASN A 162 16.43 -7.82 -1.99
CA ASN A 162 16.59 -8.80 -3.06
C ASN A 162 17.14 -8.15 -4.33
N LEU A 163 16.66 -6.97 -4.68
CA LEU A 163 17.15 -6.22 -5.83
C LEU A 163 18.65 -5.91 -5.70
N VAL A 164 19.12 -5.47 -4.53
CA VAL A 164 20.54 -5.21 -4.28
C VAL A 164 21.36 -6.50 -4.40
N ARG A 165 20.86 -7.65 -3.88
CA ARG A 165 21.55 -8.95 -4.04
C ARG A 165 21.71 -9.31 -5.52
N GLN A 166 20.62 -9.24 -6.30
CA GLN A 166 20.66 -9.54 -7.74
C GLN A 166 21.63 -8.63 -8.51
N LEU A 167 21.59 -7.32 -8.24
CA LEU A 167 22.51 -6.36 -8.88
C LEU A 167 23.97 -6.59 -8.45
N SER A 168 24.19 -6.93 -7.19
CA SER A 168 25.52 -7.26 -6.66
C SER A 168 26.10 -8.52 -7.32
N GLU A 169 25.29 -9.55 -7.47
CA GLU A 169 25.68 -10.80 -8.16
C GLU A 169 26.00 -10.53 -9.63
N ALA A 170 25.10 -9.86 -10.35
CA ALA A 170 25.28 -9.52 -11.76
C ALA A 170 26.53 -8.67 -12.03
N GLY A 171 26.86 -7.75 -11.11
CA GLY A 171 28.03 -6.87 -11.20
C GLY A 171 29.30 -7.40 -10.54
N GLY A 172 29.27 -8.59 -9.92
CA GLY A 172 30.39 -9.16 -9.16
C GLY A 172 30.86 -8.22 -8.04
N LEU A 173 29.90 -7.53 -7.34
CA LEU A 173 30.23 -6.48 -6.37
C LEU A 173 30.56 -7.02 -4.97
N GLY A 174 30.13 -8.23 -4.63
CA GLY A 174 30.37 -8.82 -3.31
C GLY A 174 29.72 -8.03 -2.16
N ILE A 175 28.57 -7.38 -2.40
CA ILE A 175 27.83 -6.62 -1.38
C ILE A 175 27.18 -7.60 -0.39
N THR A 176 27.40 -7.39 0.90
CA THR A 176 26.69 -8.11 1.96
C THR A 176 25.38 -7.40 2.28
N VAL A 177 24.22 -8.05 2.03
CA VAL A 177 22.91 -7.48 2.35
C VAL A 177 22.41 -8.05 3.66
N VAL A 178 22.25 -7.19 4.68
CA VAL A 178 21.65 -7.53 5.97
C VAL A 178 20.21 -6.99 6.04
N GLU A 179 19.36 -7.67 6.80
CA GLU A 179 17.94 -7.30 6.93
C GLU A 179 17.54 -7.12 8.39
N THR A 180 16.78 -6.06 8.64
CA THR A 180 16.18 -5.73 9.96
C THR A 180 14.67 -5.93 9.95
N GLY A 181 14.03 -5.82 11.10
CA GLY A 181 12.58 -6.02 11.26
C GLY A 181 11.74 -4.87 10.70
N ASP A 182 12.23 -3.63 10.82
CA ASP A 182 11.51 -2.44 10.38
C ASP A 182 12.46 -1.36 9.80
N HIS A 183 11.87 -0.33 9.17
CA HIS A 183 12.64 0.75 8.52
C HIS A 183 13.44 1.59 9.53
N GLY A 184 12.91 1.80 10.74
CA GLY A 184 13.60 2.50 11.81
C GLY A 184 14.90 1.80 12.24
N GLU A 185 14.85 0.46 12.38
CA GLU A 185 16.03 -0.35 12.69
C GLU A 185 17.05 -0.32 11.55
N SER A 186 16.58 -0.39 10.28
CA SER A 186 17.48 -0.28 9.11
C SER A 186 18.21 1.06 9.09
N PHE A 187 17.48 2.14 9.36
CA PHE A 187 18.07 3.47 9.44
C PHE A 187 19.07 3.59 10.61
N ALA A 188 18.77 3.02 11.78
CA ALA A 188 19.68 3.01 12.92
C ALA A 188 21.01 2.32 12.58
N MET A 189 20.99 1.18 11.87
CA MET A 189 22.22 0.51 11.42
C MET A 189 23.09 1.40 10.52
N LEU A 190 22.47 2.16 9.60
CA LEU A 190 23.19 3.15 8.78
C LEU A 190 23.77 4.28 9.65
N ALA A 191 22.94 4.83 10.55
CA ALA A 191 23.34 5.93 11.42
C ALA A 191 24.51 5.57 12.35
N GLU A 192 24.52 4.33 12.87
CA GLU A 192 25.59 3.78 13.70
C GLU A 192 26.83 3.33 12.90
N GLY A 193 26.79 3.36 11.57
CA GLY A 193 27.89 2.93 10.70
C GLY A 193 28.05 1.41 10.56
N LYS A 194 27.08 0.63 11.05
CA LYS A 194 27.03 -0.84 10.91
C LYS A 194 26.71 -1.28 9.48
N ALA A 195 26.13 -0.40 8.68
CA ALA A 195 25.95 -0.53 7.26
C ALA A 195 26.39 0.75 6.54
N GLN A 196 26.86 0.64 5.30
CA GLN A 196 27.33 1.77 4.52
C GLN A 196 26.24 2.41 3.67
N ALA A 197 25.16 1.66 3.38
CA ALA A 197 23.97 2.18 2.72
C ALA A 197 22.70 1.50 3.25
N PHE A 198 21.57 2.20 3.17
CA PHE A 198 20.24 1.67 3.39
C PHE A 198 19.48 1.67 2.05
N ALA A 199 19.17 0.49 1.53
CA ALA A 199 18.43 0.30 0.28
C ALA A 199 16.92 0.28 0.57
N MET A 200 16.19 1.31 0.06
CA MET A 200 14.75 1.48 0.23
C MET A 200 14.19 2.43 -0.83
N ASP A 201 12.90 2.64 -0.83
CA ASP A 201 12.23 3.55 -1.74
C ASP A 201 12.53 5.02 -1.38
N ASP A 202 12.80 5.83 -2.39
CA ASP A 202 13.30 7.21 -2.29
C ASP A 202 12.49 8.10 -1.33
N VAL A 203 11.18 8.01 -1.40
CA VAL A 203 10.27 8.80 -0.56
C VAL A 203 10.36 8.41 0.92
N LEU A 204 10.52 7.11 1.23
CA LEU A 204 10.70 6.64 2.60
C LEU A 204 12.06 7.07 3.13
N LEU A 205 13.10 6.99 2.31
CA LEU A 205 14.43 7.51 2.63
C LEU A 205 14.39 9.03 2.89
N ALA A 206 13.65 9.79 2.07
CA ALA A 206 13.46 11.23 2.24
C ALA A 206 12.75 11.55 3.57
N GLY A 207 11.70 10.83 3.90
CA GLY A 207 10.97 10.98 5.16
C GLY A 207 11.84 10.71 6.39
N MET A 208 12.64 9.66 6.36
CA MET A 208 13.57 9.33 7.44
C MET A 208 14.68 10.35 7.60
N LYS A 209 15.35 10.69 6.48
CA LYS A 209 16.38 11.73 6.44
C LYS A 209 15.87 13.05 7.02
N ALA A 210 14.69 13.48 6.59
CA ALA A 210 14.10 14.75 7.00
C ALA A 210 13.81 14.84 8.51
N ASN A 211 13.57 13.69 9.17
CA ASN A 211 13.31 13.61 10.59
C ASN A 211 14.57 13.45 11.47
N THR A 212 15.76 13.45 10.89
CA THR A 212 17.02 13.47 11.67
C THR A 212 17.33 14.86 12.21
N LYS A 213 18.21 14.94 13.23
CA LYS A 213 18.71 16.22 13.75
C LYS A 213 19.40 17.06 12.67
N ASN A 214 20.18 16.40 11.80
CA ASN A 214 20.92 17.04 10.72
C ASN A 214 20.69 16.28 9.41
N PRO A 215 19.68 16.63 8.65
CA PRO A 215 19.38 15.96 7.37
C PRO A 215 20.53 16.04 6.35
N ALA A 216 21.41 17.03 6.45
CA ALA A 216 22.56 17.18 5.56
C ALA A 216 23.62 16.07 5.74
N ASP A 217 23.62 15.34 6.87
CA ASP A 217 24.53 14.22 7.10
C ASP A 217 24.23 13.01 6.22
N TYR A 218 23.08 13.01 5.53
CA TYR A 218 22.62 11.89 4.69
C TYR A 218 22.32 12.35 3.28
N ALA A 219 22.63 11.49 2.29
CA ALA A 219 22.33 11.71 0.90
C ALA A 219 21.58 10.50 0.30
N ILE A 220 20.55 10.77 -0.51
CA ILE A 220 19.89 9.74 -1.33
C ILE A 220 20.66 9.68 -2.65
N VAL A 221 21.24 8.53 -2.96
CA VAL A 221 22.18 8.35 -4.07
C VAL A 221 21.79 7.19 -5.00
N GLY A 222 22.55 7.04 -6.08
CA GLY A 222 22.36 6.01 -7.09
C GLY A 222 21.28 6.38 -8.12
N LYS A 223 21.21 5.64 -9.21
CA LYS A 223 20.12 5.73 -10.19
C LYS A 223 18.87 5.04 -9.64
N THR A 224 17.71 5.35 -10.20
CA THR A 224 16.47 4.59 -9.96
C THR A 224 16.69 3.13 -10.33
N GLN A 225 16.54 2.24 -9.36
CA GLN A 225 16.72 0.80 -9.56
C GLN A 225 15.43 0.12 -10.05
N GLN A 226 14.28 0.63 -9.61
CA GLN A 226 12.96 0.18 -10.00
C GLN A 226 11.93 1.27 -9.75
N VAL A 227 10.84 1.25 -10.52
CA VAL A 227 9.62 2.05 -10.27
C VAL A 227 8.64 1.21 -9.47
N VAL A 228 8.09 1.80 -8.41
CA VAL A 228 7.34 1.06 -7.37
C VAL A 228 5.98 1.73 -7.16
N PRO A 229 4.89 1.22 -7.75
CA PRO A 229 3.55 1.71 -7.47
C PRO A 229 3.09 1.24 -6.09
N TYR A 230 2.70 2.17 -5.20
CA TYR A 230 2.10 1.85 -3.92
C TYR A 230 0.57 1.83 -4.02
N ALA A 231 -0.03 0.82 -3.42
CA ALA A 231 -1.48 0.69 -3.36
C ALA A 231 -1.93 0.14 -1.98
N ILE A 232 -3.17 0.41 -1.61
CA ILE A 232 -3.80 -0.17 -0.43
C ILE A 232 -4.06 -1.65 -0.72
N MET A 233 -3.68 -2.52 0.21
CA MET A 233 -3.81 -3.96 0.06
C MET A 233 -5.08 -4.45 0.77
N LEU A 234 -5.76 -5.41 0.15
CA LEU A 234 -7.00 -6.01 0.64
C LEU A 234 -7.09 -7.49 0.22
N SER A 235 -8.11 -8.18 0.70
CA SER A 235 -8.31 -9.60 0.37
C SER A 235 -8.55 -9.81 -1.13
N LYS A 236 -7.85 -10.77 -1.72
CA LYS A 236 -8.08 -11.22 -3.11
C LYS A 236 -9.39 -12.01 -3.25
N ASN A 237 -9.87 -12.59 -2.16
CA ASN A 237 -11.02 -13.49 -2.18
C ASN A 237 -12.37 -12.75 -2.05
N ASP A 238 -12.36 -11.40 -2.15
CA ASP A 238 -13.57 -10.58 -2.05
C ASP A 238 -13.60 -9.53 -3.17
N PRO A 239 -13.98 -9.91 -4.39
CA PRO A 239 -14.04 -9.00 -5.53
C PRO A 239 -15.08 -7.88 -5.36
N GLU A 240 -16.18 -8.10 -4.63
CA GLU A 240 -17.18 -7.07 -4.38
C GLU A 240 -16.66 -6.00 -3.41
N PHE A 241 -15.91 -6.40 -2.37
CA PHE A 241 -15.23 -5.45 -1.52
C PHE A 241 -14.20 -4.63 -2.31
N LYS A 242 -13.37 -5.30 -3.13
CA LYS A 242 -12.43 -4.61 -4.02
C LYS A 242 -13.12 -3.59 -4.92
N LYS A 243 -14.22 -3.96 -5.54
CA LYS A 243 -15.00 -3.06 -6.42
C LYS A 243 -15.51 -1.81 -5.69
N LEU A 244 -16.00 -1.97 -4.46
CA LEU A 244 -16.41 -0.85 -3.61
C LEU A 244 -15.23 0.09 -3.31
N ILE A 245 -14.09 -0.49 -2.92
CA ILE A 245 -12.89 0.26 -2.54
C ILE A 245 -12.28 0.97 -3.75
N ASP A 246 -12.19 0.32 -4.91
CA ASP A 246 -11.68 0.95 -6.14
C ASP A 246 -12.60 2.08 -6.63
N ALA A 247 -13.91 1.91 -6.55
CA ALA A 247 -14.86 2.97 -6.88
C ALA A 247 -14.72 4.19 -5.93
N ALA A 248 -14.41 3.94 -4.65
CA ALA A 248 -14.12 5.02 -3.71
C ALA A 248 -12.79 5.69 -4.02
N MET A 249 -11.73 4.92 -4.32
CA MET A 249 -10.43 5.48 -4.73
C MET A 249 -10.52 6.32 -6.00
N SER A 250 -11.23 5.86 -7.03
CA SER A 250 -11.46 6.63 -8.27
C SER A 250 -12.10 7.98 -7.96
N ARG A 251 -13.17 7.99 -7.16
CA ARG A 251 -13.82 9.25 -6.75
C ARG A 251 -12.88 10.19 -6.04
N LEU A 252 -12.06 9.70 -5.08
CA LEU A 252 -11.09 10.55 -4.38
C LEU A 252 -10.07 11.19 -5.34
N MET A 253 -9.71 10.50 -6.43
CA MET A 253 -8.82 11.03 -7.45
C MET A 253 -9.53 12.03 -8.36
N GLU A 254 -10.74 11.72 -8.82
CA GLU A 254 -11.57 12.56 -9.68
C GLU A 254 -12.01 13.85 -9.01
N ASP A 255 -12.39 13.80 -7.72
CA ASP A 255 -12.83 14.94 -6.92
C ASP A 255 -11.66 15.82 -6.40
N GLY A 256 -10.41 15.40 -6.67
CA GLY A 256 -9.19 16.11 -6.23
C GLY A 256 -8.85 15.92 -4.75
N GLU A 257 -9.58 15.09 -4.00
CA GLU A 257 -9.30 14.83 -2.58
C GLU A 257 -7.96 14.09 -2.41
N ALA A 258 -7.65 13.11 -3.27
CA ALA A 258 -6.35 12.43 -3.26
C ALA A 258 -5.18 13.40 -3.49
N GLU A 259 -5.34 14.39 -4.39
CA GLU A 259 -4.33 15.45 -4.61
C GLU A 259 -4.22 16.38 -3.39
N ARG A 260 -5.34 16.72 -2.74
CA ARG A 260 -5.35 17.53 -1.52
C ARG A 260 -4.59 16.83 -0.39
N LEU A 261 -4.84 15.52 -0.20
CA LEU A 261 -4.12 14.71 0.78
C LEU A 261 -2.63 14.58 0.42
N TYR A 262 -2.31 14.44 -0.88
CA TYR A 262 -0.92 14.47 -1.34
C TYR A 262 -0.22 15.77 -0.92
N LYS A 263 -0.82 16.93 -1.23
CA LYS A 263 -0.25 18.24 -0.85
C LYS A 263 -0.03 18.35 0.66
N LYS A 264 -0.99 17.87 1.47
CA LYS A 264 -0.88 17.84 2.93
C LYS A 264 0.37 17.09 3.40
N TRP A 265 0.64 15.90 2.85
CA TRP A 265 1.66 15.01 3.38
C TRP A 265 3.05 15.14 2.73
N PHE A 266 3.13 15.72 1.52
CA PHE A 266 4.38 15.83 0.79
C PHE A 266 4.87 17.26 0.57
N GLN A 267 3.98 18.26 0.71
CA GLN A 267 4.29 19.67 0.38
C GLN A 267 3.95 20.64 1.52
N GLN A 268 3.56 20.14 2.66
CA GLN A 268 3.31 20.92 3.87
C GLN A 268 4.10 20.32 5.05
N PRO A 269 4.28 21.08 6.14
CA PRO A 269 4.90 20.57 7.36
C PRO A 269 4.07 19.43 7.97
N ILE A 270 4.72 18.30 8.27
CA ILE A 270 4.11 17.10 8.85
C ILE A 270 4.71 16.73 10.20
N PRO A 271 3.94 16.08 11.10
CA PRO A 271 4.45 15.53 12.36
C PRO A 271 5.55 14.49 12.12
N PRO A 272 6.40 14.19 13.15
CA PRO A 272 6.41 14.82 14.48
C PRO A 272 7.18 16.14 14.51
N ASN A 273 8.14 16.35 13.61
CA ASN A 273 9.12 17.44 13.66
C ASN A 273 8.72 18.66 12.80
N ASN A 274 7.49 18.72 12.34
CA ASN A 274 6.98 19.79 11.48
C ASN A 274 7.82 19.99 10.21
N VAL A 275 8.26 18.88 9.61
CA VAL A 275 9.12 18.86 8.42
C VAL A 275 8.28 18.89 7.15
N ASN A 276 8.63 19.78 6.21
CA ASN A 276 8.12 19.76 4.87
C ASN A 276 9.06 18.96 3.96
N LEU A 277 8.56 17.88 3.35
CA LEU A 277 9.36 17.05 2.45
C LEU A 277 9.62 17.74 1.10
N GLY A 278 8.77 18.68 0.70
CA GLY A 278 8.92 19.44 -0.54
C GLY A 278 8.87 18.58 -1.80
N ILE A 279 8.20 17.43 -1.76
CA ILE A 279 8.14 16.47 -2.88
C ILE A 279 6.95 16.82 -3.79
N PRO A 280 7.19 17.32 -5.03
CA PRO A 280 6.10 17.57 -5.97
C PRO A 280 5.52 16.25 -6.50
N MET A 281 4.23 16.27 -6.83
CA MET A 281 3.59 15.13 -7.49
C MET A 281 4.22 14.92 -8.87
N SER A 282 4.72 13.70 -9.13
CA SER A 282 5.30 13.35 -10.43
C SER A 282 4.24 13.39 -11.54
N LEU A 283 4.67 13.58 -12.79
CA LEU A 283 3.77 13.55 -13.94
C LEU A 283 3.07 12.18 -14.03
N LEU A 284 3.81 11.10 -13.82
CA LEU A 284 3.29 9.74 -13.86
C LEU A 284 2.18 9.51 -12.81
N LEU A 285 2.37 10.02 -11.59
CA LEU A 285 1.34 9.93 -10.55
C LEU A 285 0.12 10.80 -10.89
N ARG A 286 0.34 12.00 -11.45
CA ARG A 286 -0.75 12.88 -11.87
C ARG A 286 -1.60 12.26 -12.98
N ASP A 287 -0.95 11.62 -13.96
CA ASP A 287 -1.64 10.90 -15.02
C ASP A 287 -2.39 9.68 -14.47
N SER A 288 -1.81 8.94 -13.50
CA SER A 288 -2.48 7.85 -12.80
C SER A 288 -3.75 8.31 -12.06
N PHE A 289 -3.76 9.53 -11.49
CA PHE A 289 -4.97 10.09 -10.87
C PHE A 289 -6.01 10.55 -11.90
N ARG A 290 -5.55 11.01 -13.06
CA ARG A 290 -6.44 11.43 -14.16
C ARG A 290 -7.13 10.25 -14.86
N TYR A 291 -6.45 9.12 -14.92
CA TYR A 291 -6.93 7.89 -15.55
C TYR A 291 -6.79 6.71 -14.56
N PRO A 292 -7.64 6.67 -13.52
CA PRO A 292 -7.52 5.69 -12.46
C PRO A 292 -7.65 4.26 -13.00
N THR A 293 -6.64 3.43 -12.74
CA THR A 293 -6.65 2.01 -13.09
C THR A 293 -5.84 1.22 -12.08
N ASP A 294 -6.31 0.01 -11.73
CA ASP A 294 -5.57 -0.92 -10.90
C ASP A 294 -4.56 -1.77 -11.69
N ASN A 295 -4.52 -1.58 -13.01
CA ASN A 295 -3.53 -2.20 -13.88
C ASN A 295 -2.18 -1.49 -13.72
N ALA A 296 -1.38 -1.99 -12.79
CA ALA A 296 -0.06 -1.43 -12.46
C ALA A 296 1.04 -1.72 -13.51
N GLY A 297 0.66 -2.19 -14.70
CA GLY A 297 1.59 -2.71 -15.69
C GLY A 297 2.18 -4.08 -15.29
N ASN A 298 2.72 -4.78 -16.25
CA ASN A 298 3.43 -6.05 -16.03
C ASN A 298 4.92 -5.81 -15.83
#